data_65db3be1139e69c0dcda952d4de11ee8
#
_entry.id   65db3be1139e69c0dcda952d4de11ee8
#
_cell.length_a   1.000
_cell.length_b   1.000
_cell.length_c   1.000
_cell.angle_alpha   90.00
_cell.angle_beta   90.00
_cell.angle_gamma   90.00
#
_symmetry.space_group_name_H-M   'P 1'
#
loop_
_entity.id
_entity.type
_entity.pdbx_description
1 polymer ?
#
loop_
_entity_poly.entity_id
_entity_poly.type
_entity_poly.pdbx_seq_one_letter_code
_entity_poly.pdbx_strand_id
1 'polypeptide(L)'
;MITIPDAFDQTSKVNYRLDKKDDGTYTLLYDQALVTILFFGDDVLYYYQGNVDHRNGHIAYDVSGEFNYFDVVHMETALKYDRPVHPKYLTLDLEIGLTDGTMVPFHLRNHRIHDDYDLKTLLTDQEKKLLDTLKQKVRESRQL
;
A
#
# COMPACT_ATOMS: atom_id res chain seq x y z
N MET A 1 1.74 -6.86 -2.35
CA MET A 1 0.78 -5.82 -2.81
C MET A 1 1.46 -4.91 -3.82
N ILE A 2 0.78 -4.54 -4.88
CA ILE A 2 1.33 -3.69 -5.94
C ILE A 2 0.40 -2.49 -6.13
N THR A 3 0.98 -1.30 -6.11
CA THR A 3 0.23 -0.05 -6.31
C THR A 3 0.91 0.78 -7.40
N ILE A 4 0.13 1.42 -8.25
CA ILE A 4 0.66 2.31 -9.28
C ILE A 4 1.06 3.63 -8.62
N PRO A 5 2.32 4.09 -8.76
CA PRO A 5 2.86 5.22 -7.99
C PRO A 5 2.53 6.60 -8.56
N ASP A 6 1.62 6.71 -9.51
CA ASP A 6 1.33 7.96 -10.24
C ASP A 6 0.99 9.15 -9.32
N ALA A 7 0.38 8.87 -8.17
CA ALA A 7 0.01 9.92 -7.21
C ALA A 7 1.15 10.40 -6.31
N PHE A 8 2.29 9.71 -6.30
CA PHE A 8 3.32 9.95 -5.29
C PHE A 8 4.48 10.80 -5.76
N ASP A 9 4.77 10.75 -7.02
CA ASP A 9 5.89 11.47 -7.58
C ASP A 9 5.43 12.34 -8.73
N GLN A 10 5.46 13.66 -8.51
CA GLN A 10 5.10 14.63 -9.54
C GLN A 10 6.07 14.63 -10.73
N THR A 11 7.25 14.04 -10.56
CA THR A 11 8.29 14.00 -11.60
C THR A 11 8.25 12.73 -12.42
N SER A 12 7.68 11.64 -11.90
CA SER A 12 7.57 10.38 -12.62
C SER A 12 6.23 10.28 -13.34
N LYS A 13 6.30 10.17 -14.66
CA LYS A 13 5.13 9.88 -15.49
C LYS A 13 4.95 8.37 -15.56
N VAL A 14 3.91 7.87 -14.93
CA VAL A 14 3.48 6.49 -15.11
C VAL A 14 2.62 6.40 -16.36
N ASN A 15 3.06 5.62 -17.32
CA ASN A 15 2.25 5.31 -18.49
C ASN A 15 1.44 4.05 -18.21
N TYR A 16 0.17 4.10 -18.53
CA TYR A 16 -0.72 2.96 -18.39
C TYR A 16 -1.70 2.89 -19.55
N ARG A 17 -2.20 1.68 -19.81
CA ARG A 17 -3.29 1.48 -20.76
C ARG A 17 -4.19 0.36 -20.26
N LEU A 18 -5.44 0.39 -20.71
CA LEU A 18 -6.42 -0.64 -20.47
C LEU A 18 -6.52 -1.52 -21.72
N ASP A 19 -6.22 -2.79 -21.57
CA ASP A 19 -6.43 -3.79 -22.62
C ASP A 19 -7.72 -4.54 -22.34
N LYS A 20 -8.65 -4.53 -23.31
CA LYS A 20 -9.89 -5.29 -23.22
C LYS A 20 -9.64 -6.75 -23.56
N LYS A 21 -10.03 -7.64 -22.65
CA LYS A 21 -9.99 -9.07 -22.86
C LYS A 21 -11.21 -9.57 -23.63
N ASP A 22 -11.12 -10.79 -24.17
CA ASP A 22 -12.23 -11.41 -24.93
C ASP A 22 -13.49 -11.61 -24.10
N ASP A 23 -13.38 -11.78 -22.78
CA ASP A 23 -14.50 -11.91 -21.85
C ASP A 23 -15.17 -10.56 -21.47
N GLY A 24 -14.71 -9.45 -22.05
CA GLY A 24 -15.21 -8.11 -21.77
C GLY A 24 -14.56 -7.41 -20.58
N THR A 25 -13.71 -8.09 -19.82
CA THR A 25 -12.93 -7.48 -18.73
C THR A 25 -11.72 -6.72 -19.26
N TYR A 26 -11.14 -5.85 -18.41
CA TYR A 26 -9.96 -5.06 -18.76
C TYR A 26 -8.77 -5.47 -17.91
N THR A 27 -7.59 -5.49 -18.52
CA THR A 27 -6.31 -5.60 -17.82
C THR A 27 -5.63 -4.24 -17.84
N LEU A 28 -5.21 -3.76 -16.67
CA LEU A 28 -4.40 -2.55 -16.56
C LEU A 28 -2.93 -2.91 -16.76
N LEU A 29 -2.32 -2.33 -17.80
CA LEU A 29 -0.89 -2.42 -18.04
C LEU A 29 -0.24 -1.08 -17.66
N TYR A 30 0.88 -1.16 -16.94
CA TYR A 30 1.61 0.01 -16.47
C TYR A 30 3.12 -0.23 -16.52
N ASP A 31 3.90 0.84 -16.60
CA ASP A 31 5.35 0.76 -16.71
C ASP A 31 6.09 0.94 -15.38
N GLN A 32 5.40 1.42 -14.34
CA GLN A 32 5.97 1.61 -13.01
C GLN A 32 4.98 1.15 -11.95
N ALA A 33 5.50 0.61 -10.85
CA ALA A 33 4.69 0.20 -9.71
C ALA A 33 5.41 0.37 -8.39
N LEU A 34 4.68 0.74 -7.35
CA LEU A 34 5.12 0.60 -5.98
C LEU A 34 4.80 -0.81 -5.50
N VAL A 35 5.82 -1.57 -5.17
CA VAL A 35 5.68 -2.94 -4.67
C VAL A 35 5.88 -2.94 -3.17
N THR A 36 4.90 -3.47 -2.44
CA THR A 36 4.99 -3.67 -0.99
C THR A 36 4.87 -5.16 -0.70
N ILE A 37 5.86 -5.71 -0.01
CA ILE A 37 5.89 -7.10 0.40
C ILE A 37 5.91 -7.14 1.92
N LEU A 38 4.96 -7.85 2.51
CA LEU A 38 4.89 -8.10 3.94
C LEU A 38 5.05 -9.60 4.18
N PHE A 39 6.02 -9.96 4.99
CA PHE A 39 6.23 -11.34 5.42
C PHE A 39 5.95 -11.44 6.93
N PHE A 40 4.91 -12.19 7.26
CA PHE A 40 4.48 -12.39 8.64
C PHE A 40 5.25 -13.56 9.26
N GLY A 41 6.30 -13.24 10.01
CA GLY A 41 6.99 -14.23 10.83
C GLY A 41 6.21 -14.51 12.13
N ASP A 42 6.75 -15.35 12.99
CA ASP A 42 6.08 -15.69 14.25
C ASP A 42 6.02 -14.50 15.22
N ASP A 43 7.15 -13.83 15.43
CA ASP A 43 7.28 -12.70 16.35
C ASP A 43 7.55 -11.37 15.67
N VAL A 44 7.92 -11.41 14.40
CA VAL A 44 8.46 -10.27 13.64
C VAL A 44 7.75 -10.16 12.30
N LEU A 45 7.39 -8.93 11.93
CA LEU A 45 6.98 -8.60 10.57
C LEU A 45 8.22 -8.10 9.80
N TYR A 46 8.47 -8.70 8.66
CA TYR A 46 9.47 -8.22 7.70
C TYR A 46 8.77 -7.49 6.57
N TYR A 47 9.29 -6.37 6.15
CA TYR A 47 8.69 -5.62 5.06
C TYR A 47 9.71 -5.11 4.06
N TYR A 48 9.26 -4.96 2.84
CA TYR A 48 9.98 -4.34 1.74
C TYR A 48 9.02 -3.46 0.95
N GLN A 49 9.45 -2.26 0.59
CA GLN A 49 8.74 -1.36 -0.32
C GLN A 49 9.73 -0.83 -1.35
N GLY A 50 9.36 -0.85 -2.62
CA GLY A 50 10.22 -0.33 -3.67
C GLY A 50 9.42 0.13 -4.88
N ASN A 51 9.91 1.17 -5.53
CA ASN A 51 9.33 1.66 -6.78
C ASN A 51 10.07 1.00 -7.95
N VAL A 52 9.37 0.15 -8.69
CA VAL A 52 9.93 -0.63 -9.78
C VAL A 52 9.56 0.01 -11.12
N ASP A 53 10.58 0.27 -11.94
CA ASP A 53 10.41 0.69 -13.32
C ASP A 53 10.55 -0.51 -14.24
N HIS A 54 9.44 -0.95 -14.83
CA HIS A 54 9.39 -2.12 -15.71
C HIS A 54 10.08 -1.92 -17.05
N ARG A 55 10.36 -0.66 -17.43
CA ARG A 55 11.03 -0.37 -18.70
C ARG A 55 12.49 -0.77 -18.71
N ASN A 56 13.14 -0.71 -17.56
CA ASN A 56 14.58 -0.96 -17.41
C ASN A 56 14.94 -1.89 -16.25
N GLY A 57 13.95 -2.33 -15.46
CA GLY A 57 14.16 -3.17 -14.29
C GLY A 57 14.82 -2.46 -13.10
N HIS A 58 14.93 -1.15 -13.14
CA HIS A 58 15.51 -0.38 -12.04
C HIS A 58 14.55 -0.26 -10.88
N ILE A 59 15.09 -0.28 -9.66
CA ILE A 59 14.36 -0.05 -8.43
C ILE A 59 14.83 1.28 -7.87
N ALA A 60 13.88 2.22 -7.74
CA ALA A 60 14.13 3.51 -7.10
C ALA A 60 13.47 3.51 -5.72
N TYR A 61 14.17 4.07 -4.73
CA TYR A 61 13.65 4.23 -3.37
C TYR A 61 13.16 2.94 -2.74
N ASP A 62 14.05 1.97 -2.58
CA ASP A 62 13.71 0.77 -1.83
C ASP A 62 13.98 0.97 -0.34
N VAL A 63 13.05 0.47 0.46
CA VAL A 63 13.14 0.45 1.91
C VAL A 63 12.79 -0.96 2.38
N SER A 64 13.63 -1.51 3.24
CA SER A 64 13.33 -2.78 3.91
C SER A 64 13.54 -2.63 5.41
N GLY A 65 12.77 -3.39 6.17
CA GLY A 65 12.88 -3.34 7.61
C GLY A 65 12.12 -4.49 8.27
N GLU A 66 12.18 -4.45 9.59
CA GLU A 66 11.48 -5.42 10.44
C GLU A 66 11.08 -4.76 11.75
N PHE A 67 10.01 -5.24 12.35
CA PHE A 67 9.64 -4.86 13.70
C PHE A 67 8.95 -6.02 14.42
N ASN A 68 9.09 -6.04 15.74
CA ASN A 68 8.40 -7.02 16.58
C ASN A 68 6.93 -6.62 16.74
N TYR A 69 6.02 -7.58 16.67
CA TYR A 69 4.60 -7.31 16.93
C TYR A 69 4.36 -6.73 18.32
N PHE A 70 5.17 -7.14 19.28
CA PHE A 70 5.08 -6.65 20.66
C PHE A 70 5.32 -5.15 20.77
N ASP A 71 6.12 -4.58 19.87
CA ASP A 71 6.44 -3.15 19.86
C ASP A 71 5.37 -2.28 19.17
N VAL A 72 4.35 -2.88 18.57
CA VAL A 72 3.28 -2.13 17.92
C VAL A 72 2.33 -1.56 18.98
N VAL A 73 2.22 -0.23 19.02
CA VAL A 73 1.33 0.49 19.96
C VAL A 73 0.21 1.22 19.25
N HIS A 74 0.29 1.37 17.94
CA HIS A 74 -0.68 2.12 17.15
C HIS A 74 -0.78 1.56 15.74
N MET A 75 -2.01 1.40 15.24
CA MET A 75 -2.29 1.07 13.85
C MET A 75 -3.42 1.95 13.36
N GLU A 76 -3.21 2.63 12.26
CA GLU A 76 -4.16 3.55 11.68
C GLU A 76 -4.24 3.38 10.17
N THR A 77 -5.45 3.31 9.65
CA THR A 77 -5.68 3.47 8.21
C THR A 77 -6.14 4.89 7.95
N ALA A 78 -5.54 5.54 6.98
CA ALA A 78 -5.83 6.93 6.65
C ALA A 78 -6.15 7.08 5.17
N LEU A 79 -7.21 7.82 4.89
CA LEU A 79 -7.54 8.30 3.55
C LEU A 79 -7.04 9.74 3.43
N LYS A 80 -6.21 9.99 2.44
CA LYS A 80 -5.62 11.31 2.22
C LYS A 80 -5.74 11.72 0.76
N TYR A 81 -5.98 12.99 0.52
CA TYR A 81 -5.86 13.56 -0.82
C TYR A 81 -4.38 13.72 -1.18
N ASP A 82 -4.03 13.48 -2.43
CA ASP A 82 -2.66 13.64 -2.92
C ASP A 82 -2.17 15.09 -2.83
N ARG A 83 -3.09 16.06 -2.88
CA ARG A 83 -2.79 17.48 -2.76
C ARG A 83 -4.01 18.24 -2.21
N PRO A 84 -3.77 19.38 -1.51
CA PRO A 84 -4.87 20.11 -0.87
C PRO A 84 -5.78 20.87 -1.86
N VAL A 85 -5.26 21.23 -3.05
CA VAL A 85 -6.01 21.98 -4.07
C VAL A 85 -6.05 21.18 -5.37
N HIS A 86 -7.26 21.01 -5.92
CA HIS A 86 -7.52 20.20 -7.11
C HIS A 86 -6.92 18.79 -7.02
N PRO A 87 -7.30 18.01 -6.01
CA PRO A 87 -6.78 16.66 -5.83
C PRO A 87 -7.20 15.76 -7.00
N LYS A 88 -6.28 14.91 -7.44
CA LYS A 88 -6.54 13.90 -8.47
C LYS A 88 -6.81 12.53 -7.89
N TYR A 89 -6.22 12.25 -6.75
CA TYR A 89 -6.22 10.93 -6.13
C TYR A 89 -6.56 11.02 -4.66
N LEU A 90 -7.22 9.97 -4.20
CA LEU A 90 -7.39 9.65 -2.81
C LEU A 90 -6.47 8.47 -2.50
N THR A 91 -5.59 8.61 -1.53
CA THR A 91 -4.64 7.56 -1.15
C THR A 91 -5.08 6.89 0.13
N LEU A 92 -4.98 5.57 0.18
CA LEU A 92 -5.22 4.78 1.38
C LEU A 92 -3.89 4.27 1.92
N ASP A 93 -3.54 4.68 3.13
CA ASP A 93 -2.31 4.31 3.80
C ASP A 93 -2.60 3.56 5.11
N LEU A 94 -1.70 2.66 5.47
CA LEU A 94 -1.63 2.03 6.78
C LEU A 94 -0.39 2.58 7.49
N GLU A 95 -0.58 3.16 8.67
CA GLU A 95 0.51 3.63 9.52
C GLU A 95 0.60 2.77 10.78
N ILE A 96 1.79 2.29 11.07
CA ILE A 96 2.08 1.48 12.25
C ILE A 96 3.03 2.26 13.15
N GLY A 97 2.59 2.54 14.36
CA GLY A 97 3.41 3.21 15.38
C GLY A 97 4.05 2.20 16.32
N LEU A 98 5.34 2.39 16.60
CA LEU A 98 6.13 1.54 17.49
C LEU A 98 6.41 2.23 18.82
N THR A 99 6.80 1.46 19.82
CA THR A 99 7.07 1.95 21.18
C THR A 99 8.15 3.01 21.27
N ASP A 100 9.11 3.00 20.34
CA ASP A 100 10.18 3.99 20.26
C ASP A 100 9.77 5.31 19.58
N GLY A 101 8.50 5.42 19.18
CA GLY A 101 7.99 6.57 18.44
C GLY A 101 8.14 6.50 16.92
N THR A 102 8.77 5.45 16.41
CA THR A 102 8.90 5.26 14.97
C THR A 102 7.54 4.99 14.34
N MET A 103 7.27 5.61 13.20
CA MET A 103 6.09 5.33 12.38
C MET A 103 6.52 4.63 11.10
N VAL A 104 5.88 3.50 10.81
CA VAL A 104 6.13 2.73 9.58
C VAL A 104 4.92 2.88 8.67
N PRO A 105 5.02 3.64 7.59
CA PRO A 105 3.92 3.83 6.65
C PRO A 105 3.93 2.76 5.57
N PHE A 106 2.75 2.20 5.27
CA PHE A 106 2.53 1.36 4.10
C PHE A 106 1.46 1.98 3.22
N HIS A 107 1.78 2.15 1.96
CA HIS A 107 0.81 2.60 1.00
C HIS A 107 0.02 1.41 0.46
N LEU A 108 -1.31 1.43 0.59
CA LEU A 108 -2.17 0.33 0.18
C LEU A 108 -2.69 0.52 -1.24
N ARG A 109 -3.22 1.68 -1.58
CA ARG A 109 -3.74 1.95 -2.92
C ARG A 109 -4.08 3.41 -3.19
N ASN A 110 -4.25 3.71 -4.49
CA ASN A 110 -4.76 4.98 -4.97
C ASN A 110 -6.15 4.81 -5.59
N HIS A 111 -7.00 5.81 -5.40
CA HIS A 111 -8.24 5.97 -6.15
C HIS A 111 -8.21 7.27 -6.92
N ARG A 112 -8.56 7.23 -8.19
CA ARG A 112 -8.85 8.44 -8.94
C ARG A 112 -10.19 9.02 -8.48
N ILE A 113 -10.23 10.33 -8.24
CA ILE A 113 -11.45 11.00 -7.75
C ILE A 113 -12.56 11.01 -8.81
N HIS A 114 -12.19 11.00 -10.10
CA HIS A 114 -13.14 11.07 -11.21
C HIS A 114 -13.53 9.70 -11.80
N ASP A 115 -12.98 8.63 -11.27
CA ASP A 115 -13.46 7.30 -11.63
C ASP A 115 -14.80 7.06 -10.91
N ASP A 116 -15.74 6.41 -11.58
CA ASP A 116 -17.02 5.98 -11.00
C ASP A 116 -16.79 4.87 -9.96
N TYR A 117 -15.95 5.17 -8.98
CA TYR A 117 -15.68 4.25 -7.89
C TYR A 117 -16.82 4.32 -6.89
N ASP A 118 -17.48 3.20 -6.76
CA ASP A 118 -18.36 2.99 -5.65
C ASP A 118 -17.52 2.79 -4.38
N LEU A 119 -17.35 3.86 -3.61
CA LEU A 119 -16.62 3.85 -2.33
C LEU A 119 -17.38 3.10 -1.23
N LYS A 120 -18.27 2.18 -1.56
CA LYS A 120 -19.05 1.43 -0.56
C LYS A 120 -18.19 0.64 0.42
N THR A 121 -16.98 0.28 0.02
CA THR A 121 -16.02 -0.36 0.92
C THR A 121 -14.69 0.37 0.85
N LEU A 122 -14.28 0.96 1.98
CA LEU A 122 -12.96 1.59 2.11
C LEU A 122 -11.81 0.60 1.94
N LEU A 123 -12.05 -0.66 2.29
CA LEU A 123 -11.05 -1.73 2.23
C LEU A 123 -11.57 -2.87 1.36
N THR A 124 -10.71 -3.39 0.50
CA THR A 124 -10.96 -4.64 -0.20
C THR A 124 -10.89 -5.82 0.77
N ASP A 125 -11.42 -6.99 0.37
CA ASP A 125 -11.35 -8.19 1.21
C ASP A 125 -9.91 -8.60 1.49
N GLN A 126 -9.02 -8.45 0.52
CA GLN A 126 -7.60 -8.74 0.68
C GLN A 126 -6.94 -7.78 1.69
N GLU A 127 -7.25 -6.50 1.63
CA GLU A 127 -6.75 -5.50 2.57
C GLU A 127 -7.27 -5.76 3.99
N LYS A 128 -8.55 -6.10 4.13
CA LYS A 128 -9.13 -6.50 5.43
C LYS A 128 -8.42 -7.70 6.01
N LYS A 129 -8.16 -8.73 5.20
CA LYS A 129 -7.47 -9.95 5.64
C LYS A 129 -6.05 -9.63 6.12
N LEU A 130 -5.35 -8.75 5.41
CA LEU A 130 -4.01 -8.30 5.80
C LEU A 130 -4.04 -7.59 7.15
N LEU A 131 -4.97 -6.66 7.34
CA LEU A 131 -5.12 -5.91 8.59
C LEU A 131 -5.53 -6.82 9.74
N ASP A 132 -6.45 -7.74 9.51
CA ASP A 132 -6.90 -8.69 10.54
C ASP A 132 -5.77 -9.61 10.96
N THR A 133 -4.95 -10.08 10.03
CA THR A 133 -3.77 -10.88 10.32
C THR A 133 -2.78 -10.11 11.19
N LEU A 134 -2.50 -8.86 10.83
CA LEU A 134 -1.60 -8.00 11.60
C LEU A 134 -2.12 -7.76 13.02
N LYS A 135 -3.40 -7.41 13.15
CA LYS A 135 -4.04 -7.20 14.45
C LYS A 135 -4.00 -8.45 15.32
N GLN A 136 -4.27 -9.60 14.73
CA GLN A 136 -4.21 -10.88 15.43
C GLN A 136 -2.79 -11.17 15.94
N LYS A 137 -1.77 -10.99 15.09
CA LYS A 137 -0.36 -11.18 15.48
C LYS A 137 0.04 -10.26 16.64
N VAL A 138 -0.36 -9.01 16.59
CA VAL A 138 -0.10 -8.05 17.67
C VAL A 138 -0.78 -8.47 18.98
N ARG A 139 -2.03 -8.91 18.94
CA ARG A 139 -2.75 -9.41 20.12
C ARG A 139 -2.09 -10.64 20.71
N GLU A 140 -1.74 -11.62 19.88
CA GLU A 140 -1.07 -12.84 20.31
C GLU A 140 0.27 -12.55 20.99
N SER A 141 1.03 -11.58 20.49
CA SER A 141 2.32 -11.19 21.06
C SER A 141 2.22 -10.66 22.50
N ARG A 142 1.04 -10.17 22.89
CA ARG A 142 0.76 -9.58 24.21
C ARG A 142 0.09 -10.56 25.17
N GLN A 143 -0.30 -11.71 24.69
CA GLN A 143 -0.86 -12.79 25.52
C GLN A 143 0.29 -13.61 26.10
N LEU A 144 0.41 -13.57 27.39
CA LEU A 144 1.35 -14.41 28.15
C LEU A 144 0.64 -15.64 28.68
#